data_04a5fadc7713bbad293ac7c960f3bf87
#
_entry.id   04a5fadc7713bbad293ac7c960f3bf87
#
_cell.length_a   1.000
_cell.length_b   1.000
_cell.length_c   1.000
_cell.angle_alpha   90.00
_cell.angle_beta   90.00
_cell.angle_gamma   90.00
#
_symmetry.space_group_name_H-M   'P 1'
#
loop_
_entity.id
_entity.type
_entity.pdbx_description
1 polymer ?
#
loop_
_entity_poly.entity_id
_entity_poly.type
_entity_poly.pdbx_seq_one_letter_code
_entity_poly.pdbx_strand_id
1 'polypeptide(L)'
;MEQKIKNYGLKLDKQKPEDYIFGASPLPYEELQPNGDWTTFLPYKEIQNLNGVEPYACVSFTILNCLEILIKRKYGIDTNWSDRFLAAISGTGAGGNSANVVAEFLRKLGVVPQEVWQFDDKVKSFEDFYAPIPDEIYILAKEFLAEYEFKYEFVPANNESIKKALTTGPLLLAVSAWYFKDGKYFKPDGVEDNHATTLVAIKEGEYKRVFDSYADGEGDPYLKDYDWNAKHAVIMRFHIAKKEAKKNDTFYPVKQTNWVFDLIKVFCLAFKELLKLSFKK
;
A
#
# COMPACT_ATOMS: atom_id res chain seq x y z
N MET A 1 -2.39 -24.59 25.83
CA MET A 1 -1.79 -23.26 25.80
C MET A 1 -2.41 -22.53 24.61
N GLU A 2 -3.22 -21.50 24.85
CA GLU A 2 -3.70 -20.66 23.74
C GLU A 2 -2.50 -19.98 23.09
N GLN A 3 -2.28 -20.29 21.82
CA GLN A 3 -1.26 -19.63 21.03
C GLN A 3 -1.73 -18.20 20.81
N LYS A 4 -1.11 -17.24 21.50
CA LYS A 4 -1.45 -15.83 21.35
C LYS A 4 -1.22 -15.43 19.89
N ILE A 5 -2.29 -15.16 19.15
CA ILE A 5 -2.23 -14.78 17.74
C ILE A 5 -1.40 -13.50 17.66
N LYS A 6 -0.29 -13.56 16.91
CA LYS A 6 0.57 -12.39 16.68
C LYS A 6 -0.21 -11.36 15.87
N ASN A 7 -0.19 -10.10 16.29
CA ASN A 7 -0.70 -8.99 15.49
C ASN A 7 0.34 -8.62 14.43
N TYR A 8 -0.06 -8.53 13.18
CA TYR A 8 0.77 -8.09 12.06
C TYR A 8 0.34 -6.72 11.50
N GLY A 9 -0.62 -6.06 12.15
CA GLY A 9 -1.00 -4.69 11.84
C GLY A 9 -2.36 -4.50 11.19
N LEU A 10 -3.14 -5.56 10.95
CA LEU A 10 -4.50 -5.43 10.43
C LEU A 10 -5.52 -5.36 11.59
N LYS A 11 -6.35 -4.30 11.56
CA LYS A 11 -7.65 -4.23 12.26
C LYS A 11 -8.74 -4.51 11.25
N LEU A 12 -9.64 -5.43 11.57
CA LEU A 12 -10.75 -5.74 10.67
C LEU A 12 -11.75 -4.59 10.60
N ASP A 13 -12.06 -4.18 9.37
CA ASP A 13 -13.14 -3.23 9.13
C ASP A 13 -14.50 -3.87 9.34
N LYS A 14 -15.42 -3.11 9.95
CA LYS A 14 -16.85 -3.42 9.88
C LYS A 14 -17.43 -2.63 8.73
N GLN A 15 -17.91 -3.34 7.70
CA GLN A 15 -18.62 -2.70 6.60
C GLN A 15 -19.83 -1.93 7.12
N LYS A 16 -20.01 -0.72 6.61
CA LYS A 16 -21.13 0.17 6.91
C LYS A 16 -22.07 0.23 5.71
N PRO A 17 -23.35 0.57 5.92
CA PRO A 17 -24.31 0.67 4.80
C PRO A 17 -23.92 1.67 3.71
N GLU A 18 -23.12 2.69 4.06
CA GLU A 18 -22.62 3.72 3.15
C GLU A 18 -21.37 3.33 2.37
N ASP A 19 -20.73 2.21 2.70
CA ASP A 19 -19.52 1.76 2.02
C ASP A 19 -19.82 1.34 0.58
N TYR A 20 -18.92 1.72 -0.34
CA TYR A 20 -19.01 1.27 -1.72
C TYR A 20 -18.67 -0.20 -1.85
N ILE A 21 -19.52 -0.94 -2.57
CA ILE A 21 -19.38 -2.38 -2.80
C ILE A 21 -19.19 -2.64 -4.29
N PHE A 22 -18.19 -3.45 -4.65
CA PHE A 22 -17.91 -3.87 -6.02
C PHE A 22 -19.14 -4.50 -6.68
N GLY A 23 -19.48 -3.97 -7.85
CA GLY A 23 -20.68 -4.35 -8.61
C GLY A 23 -21.94 -3.55 -8.26
N ALA A 24 -21.93 -2.75 -7.18
CA ALA A 24 -23.01 -1.84 -6.79
C ALA A 24 -22.54 -0.37 -6.68
N SER A 25 -21.25 -0.13 -6.79
CA SER A 25 -20.68 1.21 -6.73
C SER A 25 -20.62 1.89 -8.10
N PRO A 26 -20.52 3.25 -8.15
CA PRO A 26 -20.34 3.98 -9.40
C PRO A 26 -18.90 3.95 -9.92
N LEU A 27 -17.98 3.18 -9.29
CA LEU A 27 -16.60 3.12 -9.74
C LEU A 27 -16.50 2.44 -11.11
N PRO A 28 -15.63 2.95 -12.01
CA PRO A 28 -15.48 2.36 -13.33
C PRO A 28 -15.07 0.89 -13.26
N TYR A 29 -15.70 0.07 -14.06
CA TYR A 29 -15.22 -1.27 -14.37
C TYR A 29 -14.37 -1.21 -15.63
N GLU A 30 -13.07 -1.28 -15.48
CA GLU A 30 -12.09 -1.28 -16.56
C GLU A 30 -11.26 -2.57 -16.44
N GLU A 31 -11.43 -3.47 -17.39
CA GLU A 31 -10.66 -4.71 -17.43
C GLU A 31 -9.24 -4.44 -17.94
N LEU A 32 -8.28 -4.41 -17.00
CA LEU A 32 -6.88 -4.10 -17.30
C LEU A 32 -6.04 -5.38 -17.52
N GLN A 33 -6.44 -6.49 -16.87
CA GLN A 33 -5.72 -7.76 -16.90
C GLN A 33 -6.73 -8.92 -16.93
N PRO A 34 -7.18 -9.37 -18.12
CA PRO A 34 -8.27 -10.34 -18.27
C PRO A 34 -8.04 -11.68 -17.55
N ASN A 35 -6.77 -12.10 -17.43
CA ASN A 35 -6.40 -13.32 -16.72
C ASN A 35 -6.24 -13.12 -15.19
N GLY A 36 -6.35 -11.88 -14.69
CA GLY A 36 -6.16 -11.55 -13.28
C GLY A 36 -4.74 -11.79 -12.76
N ASP A 37 -3.72 -11.91 -13.63
CA ASP A 37 -2.32 -12.10 -13.24
C ASP A 37 -1.53 -10.80 -13.35
N TRP A 38 -1.14 -10.26 -12.20
CA TRP A 38 -0.41 -9.00 -12.03
C TRP A 38 1.08 -9.21 -11.75
N THR A 39 1.57 -10.44 -11.76
CA THR A 39 2.95 -10.77 -11.36
C THR A 39 4.03 -10.08 -12.22
N THR A 40 3.72 -9.69 -13.46
CA THR A 40 4.63 -8.93 -14.34
C THR A 40 4.72 -7.44 -14.00
N PHE A 41 3.83 -6.95 -13.12
CA PHE A 41 3.75 -5.54 -12.73
C PHE A 41 4.12 -5.30 -11.28
N LEU A 42 4.70 -6.30 -10.59
CA LEU A 42 5.07 -6.16 -9.18
C LEU A 42 5.91 -4.91 -8.93
N PRO A 43 5.69 -4.24 -7.79
CA PRO A 43 6.42 -3.04 -7.41
C PRO A 43 7.81 -3.39 -6.85
N TYR A 44 8.49 -2.41 -6.28
CA TYR A 44 9.71 -2.64 -5.53
C TYR A 44 9.47 -3.57 -4.34
N LYS A 45 10.45 -4.44 -4.07
CA LYS A 45 10.40 -5.38 -2.94
C LYS A 45 10.82 -4.66 -1.67
N GLU A 46 9.87 -4.33 -0.82
CA GLU A 46 10.09 -3.64 0.45
C GLU A 46 9.74 -4.53 1.63
N ILE A 47 10.46 -4.36 2.73
CA ILE A 47 10.32 -5.18 3.93
C ILE A 47 9.70 -4.34 5.04
N GLN A 48 8.50 -4.73 5.50
CA GLN A 48 7.80 -4.04 6.57
C GLN A 48 8.57 -4.06 7.90
N ASN A 49 9.25 -5.17 8.23
CA ASN A 49 10.00 -5.33 9.47
C ASN A 49 11.51 -5.10 9.30
N LEU A 50 11.89 -4.13 8.47
CA LEU A 50 13.29 -3.77 8.24
C LEU A 50 14.00 -3.46 9.58
N ASN A 51 15.25 -3.91 9.72
CA ASN A 51 16.07 -3.75 10.93
C ASN A 51 15.48 -4.34 12.22
N GLY A 52 14.49 -5.23 12.11
CA GLY A 52 13.77 -5.78 13.27
C GLY A 52 12.74 -4.83 13.88
N VAL A 53 12.50 -3.68 13.26
CA VAL A 53 11.43 -2.75 13.65
C VAL A 53 10.10 -3.28 13.13
N GLU A 54 9.12 -3.49 14.01
CA GLU A 54 7.77 -3.91 13.64
C GLU A 54 6.81 -2.71 13.74
N PRO A 55 6.46 -2.05 12.62
CA PRO A 55 5.62 -0.86 12.62
C PRO A 55 4.12 -1.17 12.56
N TYR A 56 3.72 -2.42 12.38
CA TYR A 56 2.32 -2.82 12.20
C TYR A 56 1.63 -2.12 11.01
N ALA A 57 2.37 -1.87 9.93
CA ALA A 57 1.96 -1.02 8.81
C ALA A 57 1.50 -1.80 7.57
N CYS A 58 1.18 -3.10 7.69
CA CYS A 58 0.85 -3.98 6.57
C CYS A 58 -0.23 -3.41 5.63
N VAL A 59 -1.21 -2.67 6.18
CA VAL A 59 -2.27 -2.05 5.38
C VAL A 59 -1.71 -0.97 4.45
N SER A 60 -0.78 -0.14 4.93
CA SER A 60 -0.14 0.90 4.10
C SER A 60 0.68 0.30 2.98
N PHE A 61 1.53 -0.68 3.28
CA PHE A 61 2.30 -1.45 2.28
C PHE A 61 1.38 -2.07 1.22
N THR A 62 0.31 -2.72 1.65
CA THR A 62 -0.62 -3.38 0.72
C THR A 62 -1.33 -2.38 -0.20
N ILE A 63 -1.82 -1.25 0.32
CA ILE A 63 -2.51 -0.24 -0.48
C ILE A 63 -1.56 0.37 -1.50
N LEU A 64 -0.33 0.72 -1.09
CA LEU A 64 0.64 1.32 -1.99
C LEU A 64 1.16 0.32 -3.03
N ASN A 65 1.40 -0.93 -2.67
CA ASN A 65 1.68 -2.00 -3.64
C ASN A 65 0.58 -2.12 -4.71
N CYS A 66 -0.70 -2.10 -4.31
CA CYS A 66 -1.81 -2.11 -5.27
C CYS A 66 -1.77 -0.90 -6.20
N LEU A 67 -1.47 0.28 -5.67
CA LEU A 67 -1.40 1.52 -6.43
C LEU A 67 -0.25 1.51 -7.45
N GLU A 68 0.93 1.10 -7.02
CA GLU A 68 2.15 1.04 -7.83
C GLU A 68 1.99 0.07 -9.00
N ILE A 69 1.40 -1.10 -8.74
CA ILE A 69 1.04 -2.06 -9.78
C ILE A 69 0.06 -1.44 -10.79
N LEU A 70 -0.98 -0.75 -10.32
CA LEU A 70 -1.96 -0.09 -11.19
C LEU A 70 -1.35 1.03 -12.03
N ILE A 71 -0.51 1.89 -11.42
CA ILE A 71 0.18 2.98 -12.11
C ILE A 71 1.13 2.41 -13.17
N LYS A 72 1.91 1.42 -12.82
CA LYS A 72 2.81 0.73 -13.75
C LYS A 72 2.04 0.13 -14.94
N ARG A 73 0.94 -0.57 -14.67
CA ARG A 73 0.11 -1.18 -15.73
C ARG A 73 -0.57 -0.15 -16.61
N LYS A 74 -1.13 0.92 -16.03
CA LYS A 74 -1.92 1.93 -16.77
C LYS A 74 -1.06 2.93 -17.52
N TYR A 75 0.08 3.30 -16.95
CA TYR A 75 0.88 4.45 -17.43
C TYR A 75 2.31 4.10 -17.79
N GLY A 76 2.76 2.86 -17.52
CA GLY A 76 4.15 2.45 -17.78
C GLY A 76 5.17 3.16 -16.87
N ILE A 77 4.74 3.63 -15.71
CA ILE A 77 5.58 4.39 -14.77
C ILE A 77 5.84 3.52 -13.54
N ASP A 78 7.11 3.27 -13.24
CA ASP A 78 7.52 2.71 -11.97
C ASP A 78 7.49 3.81 -10.91
N THR A 79 6.74 3.58 -9.84
CA THR A 79 6.64 4.48 -8.68
C THR A 79 7.03 3.70 -7.42
N ASN A 80 7.49 4.45 -6.41
CA ASN A 80 7.72 3.94 -5.07
C ASN A 80 7.27 5.00 -4.07
N TRP A 81 6.16 4.74 -3.40
CA TRP A 81 5.54 5.65 -2.45
C TRP A 81 5.89 5.28 -1.01
N SER A 82 5.96 6.26 -0.13
CA SER A 82 6.35 6.04 1.27
C SER A 82 5.25 5.35 2.09
N ASP A 83 5.43 4.06 2.36
CA ASP A 83 4.59 3.29 3.28
C ASP A 83 4.63 3.86 4.69
N ARG A 84 5.82 4.30 5.11
CA ARG A 84 6.05 4.94 6.40
C ARG A 84 5.24 6.22 6.56
N PHE A 85 5.21 7.07 5.51
CA PHE A 85 4.41 8.29 5.52
C PHE A 85 2.93 7.95 5.64
N LEU A 86 2.42 7.05 4.79
CA LEU A 86 0.99 6.69 4.79
C LEU A 86 0.58 6.05 6.13
N ALA A 87 1.41 5.19 6.70
CA ALA A 87 1.16 4.61 8.02
C ALA A 87 1.07 5.68 9.11
N ALA A 88 2.02 6.62 9.12
CA ALA A 88 2.07 7.68 10.14
C ALA A 88 0.87 8.63 10.04
N ILE A 89 0.55 9.15 8.85
CA ILE A 89 -0.57 10.09 8.66
C ILE A 89 -1.92 9.46 8.92
N SER A 90 -2.07 8.14 8.71
CA SER A 90 -3.33 7.42 8.96
C SER A 90 -3.54 7.03 10.42
N GLY A 91 -2.58 7.34 11.30
CA GLY A 91 -2.67 7.03 12.73
C GLY A 91 -2.47 5.54 13.02
N THR A 92 -1.71 4.83 12.19
CA THR A 92 -1.29 3.45 12.46
C THR A 92 -0.40 3.44 13.71
N GLY A 93 -0.59 2.46 14.57
CA GLY A 93 0.17 2.29 15.81
C GLY A 93 0.37 0.82 16.14
N ALA A 94 0.81 0.48 17.35
CA ALA A 94 1.10 -0.89 17.79
C ALA A 94 -0.09 -1.87 17.67
N GLY A 95 -1.31 -1.36 17.58
CA GLY A 95 -2.51 -2.15 17.28
C GLY A 95 -2.79 -2.32 15.77
N GLY A 96 -1.96 -1.74 14.91
CA GLY A 96 -2.22 -1.71 13.46
C GLY A 96 -3.31 -0.69 13.07
N ASN A 97 -3.86 -0.84 11.86
CA ASN A 97 -4.94 0.01 11.34
C ASN A 97 -5.90 -0.78 10.44
N SER A 98 -7.03 -0.19 10.10
CA SER A 98 -7.99 -0.77 9.18
C SER A 98 -7.78 -0.28 7.75
N ALA A 99 -8.15 -1.12 6.78
CA ALA A 99 -7.98 -0.83 5.37
C ALA A 99 -8.77 0.43 4.95
N ASN A 100 -9.99 0.58 5.45
CA ASN A 100 -10.84 1.73 5.16
C ASN A 100 -10.22 3.05 5.67
N VAL A 101 -9.68 3.05 6.90
CA VAL A 101 -9.06 4.26 7.48
C VAL A 101 -7.84 4.67 6.67
N VAL A 102 -6.93 3.74 6.38
CA VAL A 102 -5.71 4.05 5.63
C VAL A 102 -6.02 4.53 4.21
N ALA A 103 -6.95 3.86 3.51
CA ALA A 103 -7.39 4.27 2.18
C ALA A 103 -8.02 5.68 2.18
N GLU A 104 -8.80 6.02 3.21
CA GLU A 104 -9.43 7.34 3.34
C GLU A 104 -8.41 8.45 3.61
N PHE A 105 -7.35 8.17 4.40
CA PHE A 105 -6.26 9.12 4.59
C PHE A 105 -5.48 9.35 3.29
N LEU A 106 -5.14 8.30 2.54
CA LEU A 106 -4.52 8.43 1.22
C LEU A 106 -5.39 9.28 0.28
N ARG A 107 -6.70 9.03 0.25
CA ARG A 107 -7.65 9.77 -0.60
C ARG A 107 -7.73 11.26 -0.25
N LYS A 108 -7.58 11.63 1.02
CA LYS A 108 -7.71 13.01 1.51
C LYS A 108 -6.40 13.79 1.54
N LEU A 109 -5.31 13.13 1.91
CA LEU A 109 -4.04 13.80 2.18
C LEU A 109 -2.97 13.51 1.14
N GLY A 110 -3.14 12.46 0.32
CA GLY A 110 -2.12 12.03 -0.64
C GLY A 110 -1.01 11.22 0.02
N VAL A 111 0.09 11.08 -0.71
CA VAL A 111 1.29 10.36 -0.29
C VAL A 111 2.52 11.00 -0.93
N VAL A 112 3.69 10.80 -0.35
CA VAL A 112 4.97 11.27 -0.88
C VAL A 112 5.78 10.11 -1.45
N PRO A 113 6.71 10.38 -2.39
CA PRO A 113 7.69 9.40 -2.82
C PRO A 113 8.50 8.84 -1.64
N GLN A 114 8.95 7.58 -1.76
CA GLN A 114 9.70 6.88 -0.71
C GLN A 114 10.96 7.66 -0.28
N GLU A 115 11.66 8.29 -1.22
CA GLU A 115 12.87 9.07 -0.94
C GLU A 115 12.63 10.33 -0.09
N VAL A 116 11.37 10.80 0.03
CA VAL A 116 11.01 11.97 0.83
C VAL A 116 10.85 11.61 2.30
N TRP A 117 10.27 10.43 2.61
CA TRP A 117 10.06 9.95 3.98
C TRP A 117 10.37 8.47 4.07
N GLN A 118 11.67 8.13 4.06
CA GLN A 118 12.16 6.77 3.91
C GLN A 118 11.94 5.90 5.15
N PHE A 119 11.63 4.63 4.91
CA PHE A 119 11.88 3.56 5.85
C PHE A 119 13.20 2.88 5.44
N ASP A 120 14.30 3.32 6.03
CA ASP A 120 15.66 2.87 5.71
C ASP A 120 16.39 2.35 6.95
N ASP A 121 17.70 2.14 6.81
CA ASP A 121 18.58 1.66 7.86
C ASP A 121 18.78 2.65 9.04
N LYS A 122 18.29 3.88 8.94
CA LYS A 122 18.33 4.88 10.02
C LYS A 122 17.17 4.75 11.00
N VAL A 123 16.07 4.14 10.57
CA VAL A 123 14.93 3.87 11.44
C VAL A 123 15.23 2.62 12.27
N LYS A 124 15.42 2.78 13.59
CA LYS A 124 15.88 1.74 14.50
C LYS A 124 14.86 1.34 15.56
N SER A 125 13.77 2.10 15.69
CA SER A 125 12.73 1.85 16.66
C SER A 125 11.34 2.12 16.09
N PHE A 126 10.33 1.70 16.83
CA PHE A 126 8.93 2.03 16.54
C PHE A 126 8.72 3.55 16.58
N GLU A 127 9.30 4.23 17.55
CA GLU A 127 9.24 5.68 17.73
C GLU A 127 9.91 6.42 16.55
N ASP A 128 11.04 5.91 16.06
CA ASP A 128 11.69 6.47 14.85
C ASP A 128 10.79 6.33 13.62
N PHE A 129 10.13 5.19 13.48
CA PHE A 129 9.21 4.96 12.35
C PHE A 129 8.07 5.99 12.35
N TYR A 130 7.50 6.27 13.52
CA TYR A 130 6.40 7.22 13.71
C TYR A 130 6.85 8.60 14.20
N ALA A 131 8.09 8.99 13.91
CA ALA A 131 8.58 10.32 14.24
C ALA A 131 7.67 11.42 13.64
N PRO A 132 7.55 12.58 14.30
CA PRO A 132 6.74 13.69 13.80
C PRO A 132 7.13 14.07 12.37
N ILE A 133 6.13 14.18 11.50
CA ILE A 133 6.32 14.55 10.09
C ILE A 133 6.35 16.08 9.99
N PRO A 134 7.39 16.67 9.38
CA PRO A 134 7.44 18.12 9.12
C PRO A 134 6.31 18.59 8.20
N ASP A 135 5.84 19.83 8.40
CA ASP A 135 4.71 20.39 7.66
C ASP A 135 4.96 20.46 6.15
N GLU A 136 6.19 20.71 5.72
CA GLU A 136 6.58 20.71 4.31
C GLU A 136 6.34 19.40 3.60
N ILE A 137 6.42 18.27 4.30
CA ILE A 137 6.15 16.94 3.72
C ILE A 137 4.65 16.75 3.46
N TYR A 138 3.78 17.29 4.33
CA TYR A 138 2.33 17.30 4.05
C TYR A 138 1.98 18.14 2.81
N ILE A 139 2.75 19.21 2.53
CA ILE A 139 2.57 20.02 1.33
C ILE A 139 2.93 19.20 0.08
N LEU A 140 4.05 18.46 0.12
CA LEU A 140 4.48 17.60 -0.98
C LEU A 140 3.48 16.45 -1.25
N ALA A 141 2.85 15.91 -0.21
CA ALA A 141 1.87 14.84 -0.38
C ALA A 141 0.65 15.26 -1.23
N LYS A 142 0.34 16.55 -1.29
CA LYS A 142 -0.75 17.08 -2.12
C LYS A 142 -0.46 17.00 -3.62
N GLU A 143 0.81 16.86 -4.03
CA GLU A 143 1.19 16.68 -5.43
C GLU A 143 0.60 15.37 -5.98
N PHE A 144 0.56 14.31 -5.18
CA PHE A 144 -0.16 13.09 -5.54
C PHE A 144 -1.63 13.37 -5.86
N LEU A 145 -2.31 14.14 -5.01
CA LEU A 145 -3.71 14.50 -5.21
C LEU A 145 -3.94 15.48 -6.38
N ALA A 146 -2.92 16.25 -6.75
CA ALA A 146 -2.98 17.09 -7.94
C ALA A 146 -2.89 16.27 -9.23
N GLU A 147 -2.09 15.20 -9.23
CA GLU A 147 -1.86 14.34 -10.38
C GLU A 147 -2.91 13.23 -10.52
N TYR A 148 -3.33 12.62 -9.40
CA TYR A 148 -4.16 11.44 -9.40
C TYR A 148 -5.50 11.63 -8.68
N GLU A 149 -6.53 10.95 -9.18
CA GLU A 149 -7.76 10.64 -8.45
C GLU A 149 -7.65 9.21 -7.91
N PHE A 150 -7.84 9.03 -6.61
CA PHE A 150 -7.83 7.73 -5.93
C PHE A 150 -9.20 7.43 -5.34
N LYS A 151 -9.70 6.22 -5.58
CA LYS A 151 -10.95 5.69 -5.05
C LYS A 151 -10.79 4.24 -4.64
N TYR A 152 -11.67 3.74 -3.78
CA TYR A 152 -11.67 2.37 -3.32
C TYR A 152 -13.10 1.86 -3.05
N GLU A 153 -13.24 0.54 -3.02
CA GLU A 153 -14.48 -0.13 -2.68
C GLU A 153 -14.21 -1.52 -2.10
N PHE A 154 -15.13 -2.03 -1.30
CA PHE A 154 -15.07 -3.39 -0.79
C PHE A 154 -15.49 -4.38 -1.88
N VAL A 155 -14.86 -5.56 -1.88
CA VAL A 155 -15.19 -6.68 -2.76
C VAL A 155 -15.88 -7.76 -1.94
N PRO A 156 -17.03 -8.29 -2.36
CA PRO A 156 -17.69 -9.41 -1.68
C PRO A 156 -16.74 -10.61 -1.54
N ALA A 157 -16.71 -11.21 -0.34
CA ALA A 157 -15.76 -12.25 0.04
C ALA A 157 -16.13 -13.64 -0.54
N ASN A 158 -16.36 -13.70 -1.85
CA ASN A 158 -16.56 -14.93 -2.61
C ASN A 158 -15.63 -14.98 -3.82
N ASN A 159 -15.28 -16.18 -4.25
CA ASN A 159 -14.27 -16.37 -5.30
C ASN A 159 -14.68 -15.77 -6.65
N GLU A 160 -15.97 -15.72 -7.00
CA GLU A 160 -16.45 -15.11 -8.24
C GLU A 160 -16.21 -13.60 -8.25
N SER A 161 -16.61 -12.91 -7.19
CA SER A 161 -16.37 -11.46 -7.04
C SER A 161 -14.88 -11.13 -7.01
N ILE A 162 -14.07 -11.94 -6.31
CA ILE A 162 -12.62 -11.80 -6.26
C ILE A 162 -12.03 -11.93 -7.67
N LYS A 163 -12.36 -12.99 -8.40
CA LYS A 163 -11.90 -13.21 -9.79
C LYS A 163 -12.22 -12.00 -10.66
N LYS A 164 -13.49 -11.57 -10.64
CA LYS A 164 -13.96 -10.44 -11.43
C LYS A 164 -13.27 -9.13 -11.04
N ALA A 165 -13.13 -8.83 -9.76
CA ALA A 165 -12.43 -7.63 -9.30
C ALA A 165 -10.94 -7.65 -9.68
N LEU A 166 -10.30 -8.82 -9.60
CA LEU A 166 -8.88 -8.98 -9.93
C LEU A 166 -8.56 -8.71 -11.40
N THR A 167 -9.53 -8.81 -12.33
CA THR A 167 -9.28 -8.39 -13.72
C THR A 167 -9.10 -6.88 -13.87
N THR A 168 -9.53 -6.10 -12.89
CA THR A 168 -9.49 -4.63 -12.92
C THR A 168 -8.30 -4.04 -12.14
N GLY A 169 -7.67 -4.81 -11.26
CA GLY A 169 -6.54 -4.39 -10.45
C GLY A 169 -6.17 -5.44 -9.40
N PRO A 170 -4.95 -5.37 -8.82
CA PRO A 170 -4.61 -6.14 -7.63
C PRO A 170 -5.53 -5.74 -6.48
N LEU A 171 -5.71 -6.63 -5.51
CA LEU A 171 -6.63 -6.41 -4.40
C LEU A 171 -5.90 -6.44 -3.07
N LEU A 172 -6.29 -5.58 -2.13
CA LEU A 172 -5.97 -5.82 -0.73
C LEU A 172 -6.75 -7.07 -0.27
N LEU A 173 -6.04 -8.01 0.33
CA LEU A 173 -6.58 -9.24 0.88
C LEU A 173 -6.19 -9.37 2.35
N ALA A 174 -7.17 -9.43 3.24
CA ALA A 174 -6.95 -9.79 4.64
C ALA A 174 -6.63 -11.28 4.74
N VAL A 175 -5.60 -11.65 5.50
CA VAL A 175 -5.15 -13.03 5.67
C VAL A 175 -4.84 -13.35 7.13
N SER A 176 -4.90 -14.64 7.48
CA SER A 176 -4.41 -15.15 8.76
C SER A 176 -2.94 -15.54 8.60
N ALA A 177 -2.03 -14.71 9.08
CA ALA A 177 -0.60 -14.93 8.98
C ALA A 177 -0.08 -15.65 10.24
N TRP A 178 0.82 -16.65 10.17
CA TRP A 178 1.11 -17.42 8.95
C TRP A 178 0.88 -18.90 9.27
N TYR A 179 -0.11 -19.48 8.72
CA TYR A 179 -0.35 -20.93 8.86
C TYR A 179 0.01 -21.58 7.54
N PHE A 180 1.03 -22.45 7.56
CA PHE A 180 1.55 -23.11 6.37
C PHE A 180 1.46 -24.63 6.50
N LYS A 181 0.93 -25.28 5.48
CA LYS A 181 0.80 -26.73 5.41
C LYS A 181 0.73 -27.17 3.94
N ASP A 182 1.36 -28.30 3.65
CA ASP A 182 1.30 -28.96 2.33
C ASP A 182 1.65 -28.01 1.16
N GLY A 183 2.66 -27.14 1.35
CA GLY A 183 3.14 -26.21 0.33
C GLY A 183 2.27 -24.96 0.13
N LYS A 184 1.28 -24.71 0.99
CA LYS A 184 0.38 -23.54 0.89
C LYS A 184 0.11 -22.90 2.24
N TYR A 185 -0.15 -21.60 2.21
CA TYR A 185 -0.71 -20.90 3.36
C TYR A 185 -2.21 -21.16 3.43
N PHE A 186 -2.75 -21.25 4.64
CA PHE A 186 -4.16 -21.50 4.85
C PHE A 186 -4.70 -20.72 6.06
N LYS A 187 -6.02 -20.67 6.18
CA LYS A 187 -6.69 -20.08 7.33
C LYS A 187 -7.35 -21.19 8.16
N PRO A 188 -6.89 -21.43 9.41
CA PRO A 188 -7.57 -22.34 10.30
C PRO A 188 -8.99 -21.88 10.65
N ASP A 189 -9.88 -22.81 10.95
CA ASP A 189 -11.22 -22.49 11.41
C ASP A 189 -11.18 -21.72 12.73
N GLY A 190 -12.01 -20.69 12.83
CA GLY A 190 -12.10 -19.83 14.03
C GLY A 190 -10.95 -18.83 14.20
N VAL A 191 -9.98 -18.80 13.30
CA VAL A 191 -8.90 -17.81 13.33
C VAL A 191 -9.30 -16.56 12.53
N GLU A 192 -9.15 -15.39 13.12
CA GLU A 192 -9.37 -14.12 12.43
C GLU A 192 -8.18 -13.72 11.57
N ASP A 193 -8.45 -12.94 10.52
CA ASP A 193 -7.40 -12.34 9.72
C ASP A 193 -6.70 -11.25 10.55
N ASN A 194 -5.36 -11.21 10.47
CA ASN A 194 -4.49 -10.36 11.30
C ASN A 194 -3.43 -9.63 10.49
N HIS A 195 -3.44 -9.79 9.16
CA HIS A 195 -2.47 -9.20 8.25
C HIS A 195 -3.12 -8.83 6.92
N ALA A 196 -2.58 -7.80 6.24
CA ALA A 196 -3.00 -7.38 4.91
C ALA A 196 -1.91 -7.68 3.89
N THR A 197 -2.30 -8.22 2.74
CA THR A 197 -1.41 -8.58 1.62
C THR A 197 -2.02 -8.14 0.29
N THR A 198 -1.21 -8.07 -0.75
CA THR A 198 -1.64 -7.72 -2.10
C THR A 198 -1.93 -8.97 -2.91
N LEU A 199 -3.19 -9.29 -3.20
CA LEU A 199 -3.56 -10.38 -4.10
C LEU A 199 -3.20 -9.99 -5.53
N VAL A 200 -2.31 -10.77 -6.15
CA VAL A 200 -1.73 -10.47 -7.47
C VAL A 200 -2.02 -11.51 -8.53
N ALA A 201 -2.43 -12.72 -8.15
CA ALA A 201 -2.84 -13.75 -9.10
C ALA A 201 -3.74 -14.78 -8.43
N ILE A 202 -4.48 -15.52 -9.25
CA ILE A 202 -5.24 -16.69 -8.81
C ILE A 202 -5.05 -17.81 -9.81
N LYS A 203 -5.05 -19.06 -9.29
CA LYS A 203 -5.26 -20.26 -10.06
C LYS A 203 -6.45 -20.99 -9.48
N GLU A 204 -7.55 -20.99 -10.24
CA GLU A 204 -8.84 -21.51 -9.77
C GLU A 204 -8.73 -22.95 -9.27
N GLY A 205 -9.27 -23.21 -8.09
CA GLY A 205 -9.20 -24.52 -7.43
C GLY A 205 -7.85 -24.85 -6.79
N GLU A 206 -6.80 -24.04 -7.01
CA GLU A 206 -5.46 -24.32 -6.51
C GLU A 206 -4.98 -23.28 -5.48
N TYR A 207 -4.88 -22.00 -5.87
CA TYR A 207 -4.35 -20.96 -4.97
C TYR A 207 -4.83 -19.54 -5.29
N LYS A 208 -4.66 -18.69 -4.27
CA LYS A 208 -4.63 -17.23 -4.35
C LYS A 208 -3.20 -16.79 -4.04
N ARG A 209 -2.50 -16.17 -5.01
CA ARG A 209 -1.12 -15.70 -4.85
C ARG A 209 -1.11 -14.26 -4.38
N VAL A 210 -0.42 -14.03 -3.27
CA VAL A 210 -0.25 -12.69 -2.71
C VAL A 210 1.21 -12.24 -2.80
N PHE A 211 1.41 -10.94 -2.99
CA PHE A 211 2.67 -10.24 -2.79
C PHE A 211 2.65 -9.59 -1.41
N ASP A 212 3.68 -9.82 -0.63
CA ASP A 212 3.69 -9.53 0.80
C ASP A 212 4.87 -8.64 1.20
N SER A 213 4.68 -7.84 2.22
CA SER A 213 5.70 -6.99 2.84
C SER A 213 6.62 -7.72 3.83
N TYR A 214 6.39 -9.00 4.14
CA TYR A 214 7.33 -9.85 4.88
C TYR A 214 8.03 -10.82 3.93
N ALA A 215 9.36 -10.72 3.88
CA ALA A 215 10.20 -11.55 3.01
C ALA A 215 10.55 -12.90 3.66
N ASP A 216 9.54 -13.70 3.98
CA ASP A 216 9.66 -14.99 4.67
C ASP A 216 8.91 -16.14 3.95
N GLY A 217 8.50 -15.93 2.69
CA GLY A 217 7.86 -16.94 1.86
C GLY A 217 8.83 -18.01 1.34
N GLU A 218 8.31 -19.20 1.03
CA GLU A 218 9.09 -20.25 0.39
C GLU A 218 9.24 -19.97 -1.12
N GLY A 219 10.47 -20.09 -1.64
CA GLY A 219 10.80 -19.77 -3.03
C GLY A 219 11.07 -18.28 -3.21
N ASP A 220 10.20 -17.53 -3.88
CA ASP A 220 10.26 -16.06 -3.84
C ASP A 220 9.76 -15.59 -2.47
N PRO A 221 10.61 -14.95 -1.64
CA PRO A 221 10.25 -14.62 -0.27
C PRO A 221 9.08 -13.65 -0.15
N TYR A 222 8.75 -12.90 -1.21
CA TYR A 222 7.64 -11.96 -1.23
C TYR A 222 6.34 -12.55 -1.80
N LEU A 223 6.38 -13.75 -2.40
CA LEU A 223 5.19 -14.40 -2.96
C LEU A 223 4.74 -15.56 -2.08
N LYS A 224 3.47 -15.58 -1.74
CA LYS A 224 2.85 -16.62 -0.91
C LYS A 224 1.57 -17.12 -1.57
N ASP A 225 1.43 -18.44 -1.68
CA ASP A 225 0.24 -19.07 -2.23
C ASP A 225 -0.68 -19.50 -1.09
N TYR A 226 -1.85 -18.88 -0.99
CA TYR A 226 -2.91 -19.27 -0.09
C TYR A 226 -3.80 -20.32 -0.74
N ASP A 227 -4.31 -21.26 0.06
CA ASP A 227 -5.31 -22.22 -0.39
C ASP A 227 -6.51 -21.51 -1.04
N TRP A 228 -6.97 -22.06 -2.16
CA TRP A 228 -8.10 -21.51 -2.91
C TRP A 228 -9.36 -21.30 -2.06
N ASN A 229 -9.62 -22.22 -1.11
CA ASN A 229 -10.80 -22.18 -0.25
C ASN A 229 -10.64 -21.29 0.99
N ALA A 230 -9.45 -20.71 1.22
CA ALA A 230 -9.24 -19.80 2.33
C ALA A 230 -10.23 -18.62 2.25
N LYS A 231 -10.93 -18.37 3.36
CA LYS A 231 -11.88 -17.25 3.49
C LYS A 231 -11.17 -16.04 4.04
N HIS A 232 -11.54 -14.88 3.52
CA HIS A 232 -10.92 -13.60 3.85
C HIS A 232 -11.99 -12.62 4.35
N ALA A 233 -11.73 -11.95 5.47
CA ALA A 233 -12.70 -11.06 6.12
C ALA A 233 -12.84 -9.71 5.40
N VAL A 234 -11.73 -9.19 4.86
CA VAL A 234 -11.69 -7.88 4.16
C VAL A 234 -10.98 -8.04 2.84
N ILE A 235 -11.62 -7.56 1.78
CA ILE A 235 -11.08 -7.50 0.43
C ILE A 235 -11.43 -6.13 -0.13
N MET A 236 -10.44 -5.41 -0.66
CA MET A 236 -10.66 -4.09 -1.25
C MET A 236 -10.04 -3.99 -2.64
N ARG A 237 -10.74 -3.31 -3.51
CA ARG A 237 -10.30 -2.90 -4.84
C ARG A 237 -9.99 -1.41 -4.83
N PHE A 238 -9.00 -1.02 -5.61
CA PHE A 238 -8.60 0.37 -5.78
C PHE A 238 -8.76 0.82 -7.24
N HIS A 239 -9.04 2.08 -7.40
CA HIS A 239 -9.07 2.74 -8.70
C HIS A 239 -8.17 3.97 -8.65
N ILE A 240 -7.34 4.13 -9.68
CA ILE A 240 -6.52 5.31 -9.86
C ILE A 240 -6.65 5.83 -11.29
N ALA A 241 -6.80 7.14 -11.43
CA ALA A 241 -6.82 7.81 -12.71
C ALA A 241 -5.98 9.09 -12.65
N LYS A 242 -5.23 9.39 -13.72
CA LYS A 242 -4.60 10.70 -13.86
C LYS A 242 -5.71 11.74 -14.09
N LYS A 243 -5.59 12.86 -13.37
CA LYS A 243 -6.48 13.99 -13.58
C LYS A 243 -6.14 14.67 -14.90
N GLU A 244 -7.16 15.01 -15.68
CA GLU A 244 -6.96 15.84 -16.86
C GLU A 244 -6.45 17.21 -16.42
N ALA A 245 -5.37 17.69 -17.05
CA ALA A 245 -4.93 19.07 -16.86
C ALA A 245 -6.10 20.01 -17.21
N LYS A 246 -6.55 20.83 -16.26
CA LYS A 246 -7.59 21.82 -16.52
C LYS A 246 -7.14 22.71 -17.67
N LYS A 247 -7.86 22.67 -18.79
CA LYS A 247 -7.58 23.44 -20.01
C LYS A 247 -7.61 24.97 -19.86
N ASN A 248 -7.83 25.51 -18.65
CA ASN A 248 -8.12 26.93 -18.42
C ASN A 248 -7.24 27.64 -17.40
N ASP A 249 -6.02 27.16 -17.17
CA ASP A 249 -5.03 28.04 -16.55
C ASP A 249 -3.95 28.32 -17.58
N THR A 250 -3.93 29.55 -18.09
CA THR A 250 -2.79 30.16 -18.77
C THR A 250 -1.62 30.30 -17.80
N PHE A 251 -1.18 29.19 -17.26
CA PHE A 251 0.11 29.08 -16.65
C PHE A 251 1.10 28.77 -17.77
N TYR A 252 2.06 29.65 -17.94
CA TYR A 252 3.23 29.43 -18.79
C TYR A 252 3.75 28.01 -18.59
N PRO A 253 4.06 27.25 -19.64
CA PRO A 253 4.65 25.94 -19.49
C PRO A 253 5.98 26.13 -18.77
N VAL A 254 5.99 25.90 -17.47
CA VAL A 254 7.24 25.63 -16.76
C VAL A 254 7.74 24.33 -17.40
N LYS A 255 8.75 24.46 -18.27
CA LYS A 255 9.51 23.28 -18.71
C LYS A 255 9.74 22.44 -17.47
N GLN A 256 9.36 21.17 -17.53
CA GLN A 256 9.80 20.17 -16.55
C GLN A 256 11.34 20.15 -16.57
N THR A 257 11.91 21.08 -15.86
CA THR A 257 13.31 21.04 -15.49
C THR A 257 13.31 20.50 -14.07
N ASN A 258 14.05 19.44 -13.85
CA ASN A 258 14.31 18.83 -12.54
C ASN A 258 14.87 19.81 -11.49
N TRP A 259 14.88 21.12 -11.82
CA TRP A 259 15.51 22.16 -11.02
C TRP A 259 14.85 22.38 -9.65
N VAL A 260 13.54 22.08 -9.49
CA VAL A 260 12.86 22.20 -8.19
C VAL A 260 13.36 21.10 -7.27
N PHE A 261 13.48 19.86 -7.77
CA PHE A 261 14.07 18.75 -7.01
C PHE A 261 15.57 19.00 -6.73
N ASP A 262 16.28 19.57 -7.70
CA ASP A 262 17.69 19.92 -7.53
C ASP A 262 17.85 21.11 -6.55
N LEU A 263 16.94 22.07 -6.56
CA LEU A 263 16.93 23.18 -5.59
C LEU A 263 16.64 22.68 -4.17
N ILE A 264 15.65 21.78 -4.00
CA ILE A 264 15.33 21.18 -2.70
C ILE A 264 16.52 20.35 -2.21
N LYS A 265 17.17 19.55 -3.08
CA LYS A 265 18.41 18.82 -2.73
C LYS A 265 19.53 19.76 -2.32
N VAL A 266 19.73 20.86 -3.04
CA VAL A 266 20.75 21.89 -2.71
C VAL A 266 20.43 22.57 -1.39
N PHE A 267 19.15 22.91 -1.12
CA PHE A 267 18.73 23.48 0.16
C PHE A 267 18.91 22.49 1.32
N CYS A 268 18.56 21.22 1.14
CA CYS A 268 18.76 20.19 2.16
C CYS A 268 20.24 19.93 2.44
N LEU A 269 21.10 19.97 1.42
CA LEU A 269 22.55 19.86 1.59
C LEU A 269 23.15 21.08 2.29
N ALA A 270 22.76 22.29 1.90
CA ALA A 270 23.20 23.53 2.51
C ALA A 270 22.76 23.63 3.99
N PHE A 271 21.54 23.20 4.29
CA PHE A 271 21.04 23.19 5.66
C PHE A 271 21.76 22.17 6.55
N LYS A 272 22.10 20.97 6.00
CA LYS A 272 22.94 19.99 6.70
C LYS A 272 24.33 20.52 7.02
N GLU A 273 24.94 21.28 6.11
CA GLU A 273 26.26 21.89 6.36
C GLU A 273 26.19 23.04 7.38
N LEU A 274 25.14 23.85 7.37
CA LEU A 274 24.90 24.88 8.38
C LEU A 274 24.71 24.29 9.78
N LEU A 275 23.95 23.17 9.90
CA LEU A 275 23.78 22.47 11.18
C LEU A 275 25.10 21.90 11.70
N LYS A 276 25.98 21.36 10.85
CA LYS A 276 27.31 20.88 11.27
C LYS A 276 28.22 22.00 11.79
N LEU A 277 28.05 23.22 11.28
CA LEU A 277 28.83 24.40 11.73
C LEU A 277 28.31 24.96 13.05
N SER A 278 27.00 24.82 13.36
CA SER A 278 26.42 25.31 14.61
C SER A 278 26.72 24.42 15.82
N PHE A 279 27.10 23.16 15.62
CA PHE A 279 27.50 22.22 16.69
C PHE A 279 29.02 22.11 16.91
N LYS A 280 29.82 22.96 16.26
CA LYS A 280 31.28 23.03 16.46
C LYS A 280 31.74 24.27 17.26
N LYS A 281 30.85 24.86 18.05
CA LYS A 281 31.21 25.91 19.03
C LYS A 281 30.95 25.46 20.45
#